data_f74534167282446d735acba4d608c338
#
_entry.id   f74534167282446d735acba4d608c338
#
_cell.length_a   1.000
_cell.length_b   1.000
_cell.length_c   1.000
_cell.angle_alpha   90.00
_cell.angle_beta   90.00
_cell.angle_gamma   90.00
#
_symmetry.space_group_name_H-M   'P 1'
#
loop_
_entity.id
_entity.type
_entity.pdbx_description
1 polymer ?
#
loop_
_entity_poly.entity_id
_entity_poly.type
_entity_poly.pdbx_seq_one_letter_code
_entity_poly.pdbx_strand_id
1 'polypeptide(L)'
;MKAHLKAYASRWSLSALLLILCLPQIASAEPSETIINNGDPANRVDIAILGDGYTAAEMQKYRNDVQSLMTRFFDSEPFREYRNFFNVHRIDVISSESGADHPERSFFVNTALDAAYNCQGSQRLICINFSKANTILGNSVAPSQRDIAFVIVNDPEYGGSGGSIAVTSTHLEVLELILHELGHSFGLLADEYGGPPPPVCNSSFEPSAANATKATDRSLIKWNHWIDANTPIPTLLAFDGVPGLYQGAVYCDAGLYRPTFGSRMRFLGRPYEQINTEQLIRRIYNVVSPIDASQPAATDITLTTAQSQAFTITSLMTLSGSVKVDWFLDGVFQSTGTGFTVNNLTSGAHVVDAVVKDITAQVRKDTENLLSDSRRWNLTVNSVATPTPTPTPIPTPTPAPILLVEENSNRGVVLDSVNWLRDPFPISSIFNFSPDGHTRVMLFAMNVELQAGENLSIVTAQAEDLQQTVYPLTVEYVGNVSNLKWLAQINVRLPDNLANAGDVLVSIKVRGVQSNKVVVSIRPPP
;
A
#
# COMPACT_ATOMS: atom_id res chain seq x y z
N MET A 1 34.62 -61.35 -71.59
CA MET A 1 33.65 -61.91 -70.67
C MET A 1 33.20 -60.77 -69.71
N LYS A 2 31.90 -60.45 -69.79
CA LYS A 2 31.30 -59.25 -69.11
C LYS A 2 30.95 -59.61 -67.68
N ALA A 3 31.39 -58.77 -66.71
CA ALA A 3 30.98 -58.80 -65.31
C ALA A 3 30.04 -57.62 -65.02
N HIS A 4 28.84 -57.94 -64.54
CA HIS A 4 27.82 -56.99 -64.19
C HIS A 4 28.08 -56.47 -62.75
N LEU A 5 28.26 -55.10 -62.55
CA LEU A 5 28.14 -54.44 -61.28
C LEU A 5 26.67 -54.09 -61.04
N LYS A 6 26.10 -54.60 -59.96
CA LYS A 6 24.81 -54.10 -59.37
C LYS A 6 25.08 -52.97 -58.38
N ALA A 7 24.52 -51.80 -58.68
CA ALA A 7 24.52 -50.68 -57.74
C ALA A 7 23.37 -50.87 -56.72
N TYR A 8 23.69 -50.84 -55.45
CA TYR A 8 22.72 -50.70 -54.31
C TYR A 8 22.51 -49.24 -53.98
N ALA A 9 21.31 -48.75 -54.29
CA ALA A 9 20.88 -47.43 -53.83
C ALA A 9 20.29 -47.57 -52.41
N SER A 10 20.99 -47.03 -51.37
CA SER A 10 20.48 -46.91 -50.01
C SER A 10 19.56 -45.68 -49.92
N ARG A 11 18.27 -45.94 -49.65
CA ARG A 11 17.31 -44.88 -49.31
C ARG A 11 17.55 -44.45 -47.85
N TRP A 12 18.02 -43.24 -47.66
CA TRP A 12 18.02 -42.58 -46.36
C TRP A 12 16.68 -41.89 -46.17
N SER A 13 15.82 -42.42 -45.29
CA SER A 13 14.60 -41.77 -44.84
C SER A 13 15.00 -40.74 -43.78
N LEU A 14 14.92 -39.44 -44.11
CA LEU A 14 14.98 -38.36 -43.16
C LEU A 14 13.69 -38.36 -42.31
N SER A 15 13.74 -38.90 -41.10
CA SER A 15 12.71 -38.68 -40.09
C SER A 15 12.97 -37.31 -39.46
N ALA A 16 12.22 -36.30 -39.91
CA ALA A 16 12.20 -34.98 -39.23
C ALA A 16 11.50 -35.15 -37.88
N LEU A 17 12.28 -35.19 -36.81
CA LEU A 17 11.81 -35.15 -35.43
C LEU A 17 11.30 -33.70 -35.14
N LEU A 18 9.98 -33.50 -35.19
CA LEU A 18 9.34 -32.24 -34.82
C LEU A 18 9.42 -32.12 -33.31
N LEU A 19 10.43 -31.41 -32.83
CA LEU A 19 10.54 -31.04 -31.41
C LEU A 19 9.51 -29.93 -31.16
N ILE A 20 8.32 -30.28 -30.66
CA ILE A 20 7.36 -29.31 -30.13
C ILE A 20 7.98 -28.75 -28.84
N LEU A 21 8.62 -27.60 -28.94
CA LEU A 21 8.97 -26.79 -27.78
C LEU A 21 7.66 -26.33 -27.14
N CYS A 22 7.20 -27.05 -26.10
CA CYS A 22 6.28 -26.50 -25.12
C CYS A 22 7.01 -25.35 -24.39
N LEU A 23 6.96 -24.15 -24.95
CA LEU A 23 7.25 -22.95 -24.18
C LEU A 23 6.19 -22.89 -23.09
N PRO A 24 6.57 -22.75 -21.81
CA PRO A 24 5.58 -22.46 -20.79
C PRO A 24 4.87 -21.16 -21.22
N GLN A 25 3.57 -21.22 -21.42
CA GLN A 25 2.75 -20.02 -21.54
C GLN A 25 2.95 -19.28 -20.21
N ILE A 26 3.71 -18.20 -20.24
CA ILE A 26 3.72 -17.23 -19.16
C ILE A 26 2.30 -16.68 -19.17
N ALA A 27 1.47 -17.11 -18.22
CA ALA A 27 0.16 -16.53 -18.02
C ALA A 27 0.39 -15.02 -17.84
N SER A 28 -0.05 -14.22 -18.80
CA SER A 28 0.00 -12.77 -18.66
C SER A 28 -0.94 -12.39 -17.51
N ALA A 29 -0.49 -11.50 -16.65
CA ALA A 29 -1.36 -10.93 -15.63
C ALA A 29 -2.54 -10.24 -16.31
N GLU A 30 -3.75 -10.44 -15.79
CA GLU A 30 -4.91 -9.65 -16.23
C GLU A 30 -4.69 -8.18 -15.82
N PRO A 31 -5.14 -7.22 -16.65
CA PRO A 31 -5.02 -5.81 -16.30
C PRO A 31 -5.70 -5.51 -14.97
N SER A 32 -4.97 -4.89 -14.06
CA SER A 32 -5.49 -4.48 -12.77
C SER A 32 -5.35 -2.96 -12.57
N GLU A 33 -6.32 -2.36 -11.87
CA GLU A 33 -6.34 -0.94 -11.55
C GLU A 33 -6.76 -0.73 -10.10
N THR A 34 -6.01 0.08 -9.36
CA THR A 34 -6.43 0.56 -8.04
C THR A 34 -7.44 1.69 -8.22
N ILE A 35 -8.72 1.39 -8.05
CA ILE A 35 -9.83 2.34 -8.27
C ILE A 35 -10.16 3.18 -7.03
N ILE A 36 -9.78 2.72 -5.84
CA ILE A 36 -9.77 3.48 -4.59
C ILE A 36 -8.39 3.27 -3.97
N ASN A 37 -7.67 4.37 -3.82
CA ASN A 37 -6.33 4.37 -3.23
C ASN A 37 -6.30 5.36 -2.06
N ASN A 38 -6.32 4.84 -0.85
CA ASN A 38 -6.23 5.62 0.38
C ASN A 38 -4.83 5.52 1.04
N GLY A 39 -3.89 4.77 0.45
CA GLY A 39 -2.52 4.68 0.93
C GLY A 39 -1.83 3.35 0.68
N ASP A 40 -0.73 3.12 1.41
CA ASP A 40 0.08 1.92 1.28
C ASP A 40 -0.74 0.65 1.61
N PRO A 41 -0.79 -0.34 0.71
CA PRO A 41 -1.44 -1.64 0.97
C PRO A 41 -0.94 -2.36 2.23
N ALA A 42 0.28 -2.07 2.69
CA ALA A 42 0.79 -2.63 3.94
C ALA A 42 0.05 -2.11 5.19
N ASN A 43 -0.73 -1.02 5.06
CA ASN A 43 -1.50 -0.41 6.14
C ASN A 43 -2.93 -0.06 5.70
N ARG A 44 -3.53 -0.88 4.87
CA ARG A 44 -4.93 -0.79 4.44
C ARG A 44 -5.56 -2.18 4.40
N VAL A 45 -6.86 -2.23 4.46
CA VAL A 45 -7.61 -3.42 4.09
C VAL A 45 -7.85 -3.36 2.59
N ASP A 46 -7.28 -4.29 1.85
CA ASP A 46 -7.28 -4.27 0.39
C ASP A 46 -8.33 -5.23 -0.17
N ILE A 47 -9.25 -4.68 -0.96
CA ILE A 47 -10.33 -5.44 -1.63
C ILE A 47 -9.93 -5.66 -3.09
N ALA A 48 -9.80 -6.92 -3.51
CA ALA A 48 -9.58 -7.30 -4.90
C ALA A 48 -10.89 -7.80 -5.53
N ILE A 49 -11.25 -7.26 -6.71
CA ILE A 49 -12.51 -7.57 -7.38
C ILE A 49 -12.21 -8.10 -8.78
N LEU A 50 -12.73 -9.30 -9.07
CA LEU A 50 -12.66 -9.94 -10.40
C LEU A 50 -14.04 -9.93 -11.05
N GLY A 51 -14.08 -9.95 -12.38
CA GLY A 51 -15.29 -10.20 -13.15
C GLY A 51 -15.33 -11.65 -13.65
N ASP A 52 -16.53 -12.22 -13.82
CA ASP A 52 -16.74 -13.41 -14.62
C ASP A 52 -17.96 -13.25 -15.54
N GLY A 53 -17.91 -13.86 -16.72
CA GLY A 53 -18.98 -13.73 -17.71
C GLY A 53 -19.04 -12.35 -18.39
N TYR A 54 -18.01 -11.51 -18.29
CA TYR A 54 -17.91 -10.27 -19.05
C TYR A 54 -17.01 -10.48 -20.27
N THR A 55 -17.57 -10.31 -21.46
CA THR A 55 -16.78 -10.32 -22.71
C THR A 55 -15.98 -9.02 -22.86
N ALA A 56 -15.04 -8.98 -23.81
CA ALA A 56 -14.26 -7.78 -24.10
C ALA A 56 -15.15 -6.55 -24.42
N ALA A 57 -16.32 -6.76 -25.06
CA ALA A 57 -17.29 -5.70 -25.36
C ALA A 57 -18.04 -5.20 -24.10
N GLU A 58 -18.08 -5.99 -23.04
CA GLU A 58 -18.81 -5.70 -21.80
C GLU A 58 -17.91 -5.17 -20.67
N MET A 59 -16.64 -4.95 -20.92
CA MET A 59 -15.71 -4.48 -19.87
C MET A 59 -16.13 -3.11 -19.29
N GLN A 60 -16.78 -2.26 -20.07
CA GLN A 60 -17.33 -1.02 -19.50
C GLN A 60 -18.50 -1.28 -18.55
N LYS A 61 -19.33 -2.29 -18.83
CA LYS A 61 -20.40 -2.72 -17.92
C LYS A 61 -19.78 -3.25 -16.61
N TYR A 62 -18.76 -4.09 -16.69
CA TYR A 62 -18.03 -4.59 -15.52
C TYR A 62 -17.53 -3.45 -14.62
N ARG A 63 -16.89 -2.44 -15.21
CA ARG A 63 -16.40 -1.27 -14.47
C ARG A 63 -17.52 -0.51 -13.76
N ASN A 64 -18.66 -0.37 -14.42
CA ASN A 64 -19.85 0.28 -13.84
C ASN A 64 -20.44 -0.59 -12.70
N ASP A 65 -20.50 -1.90 -12.87
CA ASP A 65 -21.01 -2.82 -11.85
C ASP A 65 -20.11 -2.80 -10.60
N VAL A 66 -18.78 -2.81 -10.77
CA VAL A 66 -17.81 -2.64 -9.68
C VAL A 66 -18.01 -1.31 -8.97
N GLN A 67 -18.12 -0.21 -9.71
CA GLN A 67 -18.34 1.12 -9.14
C GLN A 67 -19.64 1.20 -8.33
N SER A 68 -20.72 0.63 -8.87
CA SER A 68 -22.01 0.57 -8.19
C SER A 68 -21.95 -0.25 -6.90
N LEU A 69 -21.31 -1.42 -6.97
CA LEU A 69 -21.12 -2.29 -5.79
C LEU A 69 -20.34 -1.56 -4.70
N MET A 70 -19.19 -0.95 -5.03
CA MET A 70 -18.32 -0.29 -4.06
C MET A 70 -18.98 0.97 -3.47
N THR A 71 -19.72 1.73 -4.25
CA THR A 71 -20.50 2.87 -3.73
C THR A 71 -21.44 2.40 -2.62
N ARG A 72 -22.24 1.37 -2.90
CA ARG A 72 -23.21 0.82 -1.93
C ARG A 72 -22.54 0.13 -0.74
N PHE A 73 -21.37 -0.51 -0.97
CA PHE A 73 -20.56 -1.13 0.09
C PHE A 73 -20.11 -0.08 1.11
N PHE A 74 -19.56 1.03 0.64
CA PHE A 74 -19.11 2.14 1.49
C PHE A 74 -20.24 3.06 1.97
N ASP A 75 -21.49 2.81 1.61
CA ASP A 75 -22.67 3.41 2.25
C ASP A 75 -23.15 2.60 3.47
N SER A 76 -22.63 1.38 3.66
CA SER A 76 -23.01 0.47 4.75
C SER A 76 -22.04 0.60 5.94
N GLU A 77 -22.61 0.68 7.18
CA GLU A 77 -21.77 0.65 8.40
C GLU A 77 -21.29 -0.77 8.71
N PRO A 78 -20.05 -0.93 9.26
CA PRO A 78 -19.09 0.13 9.63
C PRO A 78 -18.18 0.61 8.49
N PHE A 79 -18.32 0.06 7.28
CA PHE A 79 -17.41 0.34 6.16
C PHE A 79 -17.49 1.80 5.70
N ARG A 80 -18.64 2.47 5.87
CA ARG A 80 -18.78 3.90 5.60
C ARG A 80 -17.87 4.71 6.53
N GLU A 81 -17.95 4.47 7.82
CA GLU A 81 -17.16 5.19 8.84
C GLU A 81 -15.65 5.01 8.61
N TYR A 82 -15.24 3.79 8.24
CA TYR A 82 -13.84 3.39 8.04
C TYR A 82 -13.39 3.39 6.58
N ARG A 83 -14.09 4.05 5.67
CA ARG A 83 -13.81 4.00 4.22
C ARG A 83 -12.36 4.34 3.85
N ASN A 84 -11.71 5.24 4.60
CA ASN A 84 -10.32 5.65 4.37
C ASN A 84 -9.30 4.56 4.75
N PHE A 85 -9.75 3.50 5.40
CA PHE A 85 -8.92 2.35 5.80
C PHE A 85 -8.84 1.27 4.72
N PHE A 86 -9.50 1.49 3.56
CA PHE A 86 -9.59 0.52 2.49
C PHE A 86 -8.96 1.02 1.21
N ASN A 87 -8.31 0.11 0.48
CA ASN A 87 -8.05 0.24 -0.95
C ASN A 87 -8.96 -0.71 -1.73
N VAL A 88 -9.18 -0.43 -3.01
CA VAL A 88 -9.94 -1.31 -3.90
C VAL A 88 -9.20 -1.49 -5.21
N HIS A 89 -8.96 -2.73 -5.59
CA HIS A 89 -8.27 -3.14 -6.81
C HIS A 89 -9.27 -3.88 -7.71
N ARG A 90 -9.49 -3.36 -8.89
CA ARG A 90 -10.29 -4.02 -9.92
C ARG A 90 -9.36 -4.80 -10.86
N ILE A 91 -9.72 -6.03 -11.18
CA ILE A 91 -8.99 -6.89 -12.10
C ILE A 91 -9.91 -7.14 -13.30
N ASP A 92 -9.51 -6.68 -14.47
CA ASP A 92 -10.31 -6.71 -15.70
C ASP A 92 -10.19 -8.09 -16.38
N VAL A 93 -10.97 -9.08 -15.90
CA VAL A 93 -10.99 -10.46 -16.42
C VAL A 93 -11.96 -10.54 -17.60
N ILE A 94 -11.50 -11.06 -18.74
CA ILE A 94 -12.30 -11.18 -19.95
C ILE A 94 -12.72 -12.63 -20.15
N SER A 95 -14.04 -12.86 -20.23
CA SER A 95 -14.63 -14.16 -20.59
C SER A 95 -14.85 -14.27 -22.09
N SER A 96 -14.85 -15.50 -22.60
CA SER A 96 -15.14 -15.78 -24.01
C SER A 96 -16.61 -15.56 -24.35
N GLU A 97 -17.51 -15.85 -23.39
CA GLU A 97 -18.95 -15.71 -23.52
C GLU A 97 -19.51 -14.95 -22.32
N SER A 98 -20.69 -14.35 -22.51
CA SER A 98 -21.37 -13.54 -21.51
C SER A 98 -22.28 -14.38 -20.61
N GLY A 99 -22.35 -14.03 -19.31
CA GLY A 99 -23.26 -14.65 -18.36
C GLY A 99 -22.65 -15.72 -17.48
N ALA A 100 -23.44 -16.67 -17.05
CA ALA A 100 -23.07 -17.81 -16.22
C ALA A 100 -23.80 -19.08 -16.66
N ASP A 101 -23.33 -20.24 -16.24
CA ASP A 101 -24.04 -21.50 -16.45
C ASP A 101 -25.33 -21.57 -15.63
N HIS A 102 -26.41 -22.03 -16.27
CA HIS A 102 -27.70 -22.36 -15.65
C HIS A 102 -28.06 -23.81 -15.95
N PRO A 103 -27.49 -24.77 -15.23
CA PRO A 103 -27.69 -26.21 -15.49
C PRO A 103 -29.16 -26.63 -15.47
N GLU A 104 -29.99 -26.00 -14.64
CA GLU A 104 -31.43 -26.27 -14.53
C GLU A 104 -32.22 -25.90 -15.81
N ARG A 105 -31.64 -25.05 -16.66
CA ARG A 105 -32.20 -24.62 -17.98
C ARG A 105 -31.45 -25.22 -19.14
N SER A 106 -30.46 -26.08 -18.88
CA SER A 106 -29.52 -26.60 -19.89
C SER A 106 -28.82 -25.50 -20.71
N PHE A 107 -28.53 -24.36 -20.04
CA PHE A 107 -27.81 -23.23 -20.61
C PHE A 107 -26.38 -23.23 -20.07
N PHE A 108 -25.39 -23.22 -20.97
CA PHE A 108 -23.98 -23.30 -20.62
C PHE A 108 -23.19 -22.29 -21.46
N VAL A 109 -22.24 -21.60 -20.82
CA VAL A 109 -21.38 -20.58 -21.42
C VAL A 109 -19.93 -20.75 -20.97
N ASN A 110 -19.00 -20.40 -21.84
CA ASN A 110 -17.57 -20.50 -21.56
C ASN A 110 -17.06 -19.21 -20.93
N THR A 111 -17.09 -19.14 -19.59
CA THR A 111 -16.60 -17.99 -18.84
C THR A 111 -15.20 -18.20 -18.28
N ALA A 112 -14.53 -17.13 -17.86
CA ALA A 112 -13.14 -17.19 -17.39
C ALA A 112 -12.98 -18.00 -16.10
N LEU A 113 -13.97 -17.90 -15.18
CA LEU A 113 -13.95 -18.55 -13.88
C LEU A 113 -14.96 -19.72 -13.75
N ASP A 114 -15.59 -20.13 -14.85
CA ASP A 114 -16.59 -21.22 -14.88
C ASP A 114 -17.76 -20.97 -13.91
N ALA A 115 -18.30 -19.74 -13.84
CA ALA A 115 -19.41 -19.44 -12.95
C ALA A 115 -20.67 -20.22 -13.31
N ALA A 116 -21.24 -20.90 -12.32
CA ALA A 116 -22.42 -21.73 -12.50
C ALA A 116 -23.41 -21.58 -11.33
N TYR A 117 -24.69 -21.39 -11.67
CA TYR A 117 -25.80 -21.46 -10.72
C TYR A 117 -26.12 -22.91 -10.31
N ASN A 118 -27.08 -23.08 -9.44
CA ASN A 118 -27.52 -24.37 -8.94
C ASN A 118 -26.40 -25.21 -8.28
N CYS A 119 -25.39 -24.54 -7.76
CA CYS A 119 -24.29 -25.18 -7.06
C CYS A 119 -24.81 -25.92 -5.82
N GLN A 120 -24.33 -27.15 -5.60
CA GLN A 120 -24.75 -28.01 -4.48
C GLN A 120 -26.28 -28.22 -4.41
N GLY A 121 -26.99 -28.11 -5.55
CA GLY A 121 -28.44 -28.26 -5.62
C GLY A 121 -29.26 -27.08 -5.10
N SER A 122 -28.63 -25.93 -4.83
CA SER A 122 -29.32 -24.70 -4.47
C SER A 122 -29.30 -23.72 -5.64
N GLN A 123 -30.48 -23.41 -6.21
CA GLN A 123 -30.60 -22.60 -7.42
C GLN A 123 -29.87 -21.27 -7.34
N ARG A 124 -29.98 -20.56 -6.22
CA ARG A 124 -29.36 -19.24 -6.00
C ARG A 124 -27.86 -19.28 -5.71
N LEU A 125 -27.31 -20.47 -5.48
CA LEU A 125 -25.90 -20.59 -5.14
C LEU A 125 -25.05 -20.56 -6.42
N ILE A 126 -24.07 -19.67 -6.48
CA ILE A 126 -23.12 -19.56 -7.59
C ILE A 126 -21.78 -20.14 -7.15
N CYS A 127 -21.30 -21.17 -7.85
CA CYS A 127 -19.92 -21.64 -7.72
C CYS A 127 -19.04 -21.10 -8.85
N ILE A 128 -17.77 -20.95 -8.54
CA ILE A 128 -16.71 -20.62 -9.52
C ILE A 128 -15.57 -21.62 -9.42
N ASN A 129 -14.68 -21.60 -10.37
CA ASN A 129 -13.41 -22.30 -10.29
C ASN A 129 -12.42 -21.52 -9.43
N PHE A 130 -12.36 -21.83 -8.14
CA PHE A 130 -11.48 -21.17 -7.18
C PHE A 130 -10.00 -21.26 -7.55
N SER A 131 -9.56 -22.31 -8.25
CA SER A 131 -8.17 -22.45 -8.70
C SER A 131 -7.83 -21.40 -9.78
N LYS A 132 -8.73 -21.20 -10.76
CA LYS A 132 -8.59 -20.13 -11.76
C LYS A 132 -8.60 -18.76 -11.10
N ALA A 133 -9.58 -18.48 -10.22
CA ALA A 133 -9.71 -17.22 -9.52
C ALA A 133 -8.44 -16.88 -8.71
N ASN A 134 -7.93 -17.84 -7.93
CA ASN A 134 -6.69 -17.65 -7.15
C ASN A 134 -5.46 -17.46 -8.03
N THR A 135 -5.39 -18.12 -9.18
CA THR A 135 -4.30 -17.94 -10.14
C THR A 135 -4.31 -16.52 -10.71
N ILE A 136 -5.48 -16.02 -11.12
CA ILE A 136 -5.63 -14.65 -11.63
C ILE A 136 -5.29 -13.64 -10.54
N LEU A 137 -5.85 -13.78 -9.34
CA LEU A 137 -5.51 -12.93 -8.19
C LEU A 137 -4.00 -12.89 -7.95
N GLY A 138 -3.36 -14.08 -7.92
CA GLY A 138 -1.93 -14.19 -7.65
C GLY A 138 -1.04 -13.54 -8.70
N ASN A 139 -1.49 -13.49 -9.95
CA ASN A 139 -0.75 -12.90 -11.05
C ASN A 139 -1.01 -11.39 -11.21
N SER A 140 -2.18 -10.89 -10.77
CA SER A 140 -2.65 -9.53 -11.05
C SER A 140 -2.40 -8.55 -9.91
N VAL A 141 -2.39 -9.00 -8.66
CA VAL A 141 -2.20 -8.15 -7.47
C VAL A 141 -1.26 -8.81 -6.46
N ALA A 142 -0.52 -7.99 -5.71
CA ALA A 142 0.36 -8.47 -4.66
C ALA A 142 -0.44 -9.12 -3.50
N PRO A 143 0.16 -10.00 -2.69
CA PRO A 143 -0.50 -10.59 -1.52
C PRO A 143 -1.10 -9.55 -0.55
N SER A 144 -0.42 -8.42 -0.36
CA SER A 144 -0.89 -7.29 0.45
C SER A 144 -2.02 -6.47 -0.18
N GLN A 145 -2.48 -6.80 -1.38
CA GLN A 145 -3.54 -6.10 -2.09
C GLN A 145 -4.82 -6.94 -2.21
N ARG A 146 -5.01 -7.93 -1.34
CA ARG A 146 -6.13 -8.89 -1.42
C ARG A 146 -6.51 -9.52 -0.09
N ASP A 147 -6.74 -8.70 0.92
CA ASP A 147 -7.28 -9.16 2.22
C ASP A 147 -8.69 -9.70 2.07
N ILE A 148 -9.45 -9.11 1.15
CA ILE A 148 -10.80 -9.47 0.78
C ILE A 148 -10.85 -9.66 -0.74
N ALA A 149 -11.49 -10.72 -1.20
CA ALA A 149 -11.68 -10.96 -2.64
C ALA A 149 -13.16 -11.15 -2.98
N PHE A 150 -13.60 -10.49 -4.06
CA PHE A 150 -14.93 -10.62 -4.64
C PHE A 150 -14.87 -11.06 -6.09
N VAL A 151 -15.88 -11.81 -6.53
CA VAL A 151 -16.16 -12.06 -7.95
C VAL A 151 -17.57 -11.55 -8.26
N ILE A 152 -17.67 -10.67 -9.25
CA ILE A 152 -18.94 -10.22 -9.81
C ILE A 152 -19.20 -11.02 -11.09
N VAL A 153 -20.29 -11.77 -11.10
CA VAL A 153 -20.73 -12.58 -12.26
C VAL A 153 -21.72 -11.78 -13.06
N ASN A 154 -21.49 -11.69 -14.37
CA ASN A 154 -22.33 -10.91 -15.30
C ASN A 154 -23.69 -11.59 -15.55
N ASP A 155 -24.47 -11.74 -14.54
CA ASP A 155 -25.80 -12.32 -14.61
C ASP A 155 -26.79 -11.54 -13.72
N PRO A 156 -27.97 -11.17 -14.22
CA PRO A 156 -28.95 -10.39 -13.47
C PRO A 156 -29.80 -11.23 -12.51
N GLU A 157 -29.74 -12.55 -12.57
CA GLU A 157 -30.48 -13.43 -11.64
C GLU A 157 -29.89 -13.31 -10.24
N TYR A 158 -30.76 -13.32 -9.22
CA TYR A 158 -30.32 -13.28 -7.82
C TYR A 158 -29.52 -14.53 -7.47
N GLY A 159 -28.27 -14.33 -7.06
CA GLY A 159 -27.42 -15.42 -6.63
C GLY A 159 -26.04 -14.96 -6.12
N GLY A 160 -25.42 -15.86 -5.39
CA GLY A 160 -24.06 -15.67 -4.87
C GLY A 160 -23.66 -16.79 -3.94
N SER A 161 -22.46 -16.71 -3.41
CA SER A 161 -21.92 -17.63 -2.40
C SER A 161 -20.81 -16.96 -1.59
N GLY A 162 -20.65 -17.43 -0.35
CA GLY A 162 -19.53 -17.05 0.50
C GLY A 162 -18.33 -17.97 0.37
N GLY A 163 -17.28 -17.68 1.16
CA GLY A 163 -16.04 -18.43 1.21
C GLY A 163 -14.83 -17.53 1.28
N SER A 164 -13.64 -18.06 0.93
CA SER A 164 -12.41 -17.27 0.84
C SER A 164 -12.47 -16.19 -0.26
N ILE A 165 -13.32 -16.38 -1.25
CA ILE A 165 -13.69 -15.40 -2.27
C ILE A 165 -15.21 -15.37 -2.27
N ALA A 166 -15.82 -14.22 -2.01
CA ALA A 166 -17.26 -14.06 -2.10
C ALA A 166 -17.67 -13.86 -3.56
N VAL A 167 -18.70 -14.58 -4.01
CA VAL A 167 -19.20 -14.54 -5.38
C VAL A 167 -20.59 -13.91 -5.40
N THR A 168 -20.86 -13.08 -6.39
CA THR A 168 -22.12 -12.38 -6.51
C THR A 168 -22.53 -12.19 -7.97
N SER A 169 -23.84 -12.18 -8.23
CA SER A 169 -24.40 -11.74 -9.51
C SER A 169 -24.48 -10.19 -9.57
N THR A 170 -25.06 -9.63 -10.63
CA THR A 170 -25.33 -8.19 -10.74
C THR A 170 -26.71 -7.79 -10.19
N HIS A 171 -27.43 -8.69 -9.55
CA HIS A 171 -28.75 -8.42 -8.99
C HIS A 171 -28.67 -7.36 -7.87
N LEU A 172 -29.65 -6.45 -7.80
CA LEU A 172 -29.61 -5.31 -6.86
C LEU A 172 -29.59 -5.68 -5.38
N GLU A 173 -30.16 -6.81 -5.00
CA GLU A 173 -30.20 -7.27 -3.60
C GLU A 173 -28.94 -8.01 -3.16
N VAL A 174 -28.04 -8.25 -4.07
CA VAL A 174 -26.84 -9.05 -3.83
C VAL A 174 -25.86 -8.41 -2.83
N LEU A 175 -25.85 -7.09 -2.71
CA LEU A 175 -25.01 -6.43 -1.70
C LEU A 175 -25.27 -6.95 -0.28
N GLU A 176 -26.54 -7.21 0.04
CA GLU A 176 -26.90 -7.74 1.37
C GLU A 176 -26.30 -9.12 1.62
N LEU A 177 -26.25 -9.95 0.56
CA LEU A 177 -25.60 -11.26 0.63
C LEU A 177 -24.07 -11.11 0.78
N ILE A 178 -23.43 -10.24 -0.03
CA ILE A 178 -21.97 -10.00 0.08
C ILE A 178 -21.61 -9.53 1.49
N LEU A 179 -22.36 -8.58 2.03
CA LEU A 179 -22.08 -8.07 3.37
C LEU A 179 -22.29 -9.17 4.43
N HIS A 180 -23.29 -10.04 4.27
CA HIS A 180 -23.47 -11.19 5.14
C HIS A 180 -22.26 -12.14 5.07
N GLU A 181 -21.86 -12.54 3.87
CA GLU A 181 -20.72 -13.44 3.66
C GLU A 181 -19.38 -12.82 4.12
N LEU A 182 -19.24 -11.49 4.00
CA LEU A 182 -18.10 -10.76 4.56
C LEU A 182 -18.10 -10.82 6.09
N GLY A 183 -19.28 -10.84 6.71
CA GLY A 183 -19.39 -11.10 8.15
C GLY A 183 -18.73 -12.42 8.54
N HIS A 184 -18.84 -13.46 7.72
CA HIS A 184 -18.16 -14.74 7.94
C HIS A 184 -16.67 -14.67 7.61
N SER A 185 -16.32 -14.29 6.39
CA SER A 185 -14.96 -14.40 5.85
C SER A 185 -13.98 -13.41 6.50
N PHE A 186 -14.35 -12.16 6.62
CA PHE A 186 -13.55 -11.11 7.23
C PHE A 186 -13.83 -10.93 8.70
N GLY A 187 -15.14 -10.87 9.08
CA GLY A 187 -15.59 -10.64 10.45
C GLY A 187 -15.38 -11.84 11.38
N LEU A 188 -15.24 -13.05 10.84
CA LEU A 188 -15.23 -14.31 11.60
C LEU A 188 -16.47 -14.47 12.48
N LEU A 189 -17.61 -13.98 11.99
CA LEU A 189 -18.92 -14.06 12.62
C LEU A 189 -19.59 -15.38 12.26
N ALA A 190 -20.45 -15.86 13.15
CA ALA A 190 -21.32 -17.00 12.89
C ALA A 190 -22.68 -16.53 12.38
N ASP A 191 -23.40 -17.46 11.72
CA ASP A 191 -24.83 -17.28 11.46
C ASP A 191 -25.62 -17.16 12.76
N GLU A 192 -26.50 -16.18 12.81
CA GLU A 192 -27.36 -15.92 13.98
C GLU A 192 -28.78 -16.51 13.83
N TYR A 193 -28.99 -17.38 12.84
CA TYR A 193 -30.25 -18.07 12.67
C TYR A 193 -30.17 -19.53 13.15
N GLY A 194 -31.31 -20.04 13.59
CA GLY A 194 -31.59 -21.47 13.73
C GLY A 194 -31.88 -22.05 12.35
N GLY A 195 -31.97 -23.33 12.25
CA GLY A 195 -32.30 -24.00 11.01
C GLY A 195 -32.77 -25.41 11.24
N PRO A 196 -33.10 -26.19 10.20
CA PRO A 196 -33.16 -27.62 10.38
C PRO A 196 -31.81 -28.01 10.99
N PRO A 197 -31.82 -28.58 12.21
CA PRO A 197 -30.60 -28.72 12.98
C PRO A 197 -29.59 -29.49 12.14
N PRO A 198 -28.31 -29.09 12.16
CA PRO A 198 -27.25 -30.01 11.79
C PRO A 198 -27.51 -31.31 12.61
N PRO A 199 -27.09 -32.48 12.12
CA PRO A 199 -27.41 -33.77 12.75
C PRO A 199 -27.14 -33.82 14.26
N VAL A 200 -26.38 -32.85 14.79
CA VAL A 200 -26.15 -32.65 16.22
C VAL A 200 -25.96 -31.17 16.53
N CYS A 201 -26.95 -30.49 17.14
CA CYS A 201 -26.73 -29.25 17.88
C CYS A 201 -25.95 -29.56 19.15
N ASN A 202 -24.63 -29.53 19.10
CA ASN A 202 -23.81 -29.82 20.26
C ASN A 202 -23.63 -28.57 21.13
N SER A 203 -24.55 -28.37 22.07
CA SER A 203 -24.51 -27.32 23.09
C SER A 203 -23.33 -27.44 24.07
N SER A 204 -22.53 -28.51 24.01
CA SER A 204 -21.29 -28.64 24.79
C SER A 204 -20.15 -27.83 24.20
N PHE A 205 -20.21 -27.50 22.92
CA PHE A 205 -19.19 -26.72 22.22
C PHE A 205 -19.43 -25.21 22.34
N GLU A 206 -18.42 -24.47 22.78
CA GLU A 206 -18.44 -23.00 22.75
C GLU A 206 -18.01 -22.51 21.36
N PRO A 207 -18.87 -21.81 20.58
CA PRO A 207 -18.47 -21.26 19.28
C PRO A 207 -17.28 -20.31 19.39
N SER A 208 -16.36 -20.33 18.44
CA SER A 208 -15.24 -19.38 18.39
C SER A 208 -15.69 -17.97 18.01
N ALA A 209 -16.76 -17.84 17.24
CA ALA A 209 -17.29 -16.56 16.76
C ALA A 209 -17.67 -15.63 17.91
N ALA A 210 -17.43 -14.33 17.73
CA ALA A 210 -17.71 -13.32 18.75
C ALA A 210 -19.19 -13.15 19.05
N ASN A 211 -20.06 -13.44 18.07
CA ASN A 211 -21.50 -13.25 18.10
C ASN A 211 -22.31 -14.52 18.43
N ALA A 212 -21.65 -15.57 18.91
CA ALA A 212 -22.34 -16.79 19.33
C ALA A 212 -21.74 -17.35 20.62
N THR A 213 -22.58 -17.85 21.53
CA THR A 213 -22.17 -18.46 22.80
C THR A 213 -23.16 -19.50 23.30
N LYS A 214 -22.70 -20.46 24.09
CA LYS A 214 -23.53 -21.35 24.88
C LYS A 214 -23.76 -20.84 26.31
N ALA A 215 -23.00 -19.83 26.73
CA ALA A 215 -23.03 -19.31 28.09
C ALA A 215 -24.38 -18.64 28.40
N THR A 216 -24.97 -19.01 29.54
CA THR A 216 -26.19 -18.40 30.10
C THR A 216 -25.92 -17.60 31.37
N ASP A 217 -24.75 -17.75 31.95
CA ASP A 217 -24.27 -16.87 33.01
C ASP A 217 -23.81 -15.53 32.41
N ARG A 218 -24.40 -14.42 32.88
CA ARG A 218 -24.11 -13.07 32.39
C ARG A 218 -22.62 -12.76 32.36
N SER A 219 -21.88 -13.17 33.39
CA SER A 219 -20.43 -12.91 33.50
C SER A 219 -19.58 -13.61 32.44
N LEU A 220 -20.10 -14.72 31.89
CA LEU A 220 -19.41 -15.56 30.90
C LEU A 220 -19.82 -15.24 29.46
N ILE A 221 -20.86 -14.41 29.27
CA ILE A 221 -21.30 -14.01 27.91
C ILE A 221 -20.21 -13.14 27.28
N LYS A 222 -19.76 -13.50 26.06
CA LYS A 222 -18.67 -12.81 25.35
C LYS A 222 -18.90 -11.31 25.19
N TRP A 223 -20.15 -10.90 25.00
CA TRP A 223 -20.57 -9.50 24.81
C TRP A 223 -21.29 -8.91 26.03
N ASN A 224 -21.00 -9.40 27.26
CA ASN A 224 -21.61 -8.92 28.49
C ASN A 224 -21.47 -7.40 28.70
N HIS A 225 -20.39 -6.81 28.21
CA HIS A 225 -20.09 -5.38 28.26
C HIS A 225 -21.04 -4.51 27.41
N TRP A 226 -21.84 -5.13 26.55
CA TRP A 226 -22.90 -4.49 25.78
C TRP A 226 -24.29 -4.66 26.40
N ILE A 227 -24.49 -5.65 27.25
CA ILE A 227 -25.80 -5.98 27.83
C ILE A 227 -26.10 -5.06 29.01
N ASP A 228 -27.14 -4.23 28.88
CA ASP A 228 -27.63 -3.42 29.99
C ASP A 228 -28.00 -4.29 31.20
N ALA A 229 -27.72 -3.78 32.41
CA ALA A 229 -27.99 -4.51 33.66
C ALA A 229 -29.44 -4.97 33.79
N ASN A 230 -30.40 -4.20 33.27
CA ASN A 230 -31.82 -4.48 33.33
C ASN A 230 -32.35 -5.40 32.20
N THR A 231 -31.52 -5.71 31.20
CA THR A 231 -31.92 -6.61 30.11
C THR A 231 -32.02 -8.04 30.65
N PRO A 232 -33.19 -8.71 30.54
CA PRO A 232 -33.32 -10.07 31.02
C PRO A 232 -32.50 -11.06 30.21
N ILE A 233 -32.02 -12.11 30.89
CA ILE A 233 -31.24 -13.20 30.28
C ILE A 233 -31.92 -14.52 30.64
N PRO A 234 -32.34 -15.36 29.66
CA PRO A 234 -32.41 -15.09 28.21
C PRO A 234 -33.33 -13.91 27.85
N THR A 235 -33.07 -13.29 26.69
CA THR A 235 -33.73 -12.05 26.27
C THR A 235 -34.91 -12.36 25.33
N LEU A 236 -36.03 -11.69 25.56
CA LEU A 236 -37.25 -11.88 24.79
C LEU A 236 -37.29 -10.98 23.54
N LEU A 237 -38.11 -11.34 22.57
CA LEU A 237 -38.35 -10.58 21.34
C LEU A 237 -38.74 -9.10 21.58
N ALA A 238 -39.42 -8.82 22.68
CA ALA A 238 -39.79 -7.44 23.05
C ALA A 238 -38.59 -6.48 23.19
N PHE A 239 -37.39 -7.01 23.26
CA PHE A 239 -36.13 -6.27 23.33
C PHE A 239 -35.37 -6.23 21.98
N ASP A 240 -36.04 -6.42 20.83
CA ASP A 240 -35.41 -6.34 19.50
C ASP A 240 -34.65 -5.01 19.36
N GLY A 241 -33.42 -5.09 18.80
CA GLY A 241 -32.48 -3.95 18.68
C GLY A 241 -31.64 -3.65 19.92
N VAL A 242 -31.88 -4.36 21.04
CA VAL A 242 -31.11 -4.24 22.28
C VAL A 242 -30.15 -5.42 22.42
N PRO A 243 -28.85 -5.20 22.71
CA PRO A 243 -27.95 -6.30 23.06
C PRO A 243 -28.45 -7.12 24.24
N GLY A 244 -28.49 -8.44 24.06
CA GLY A 244 -29.03 -9.38 25.06
C GLY A 244 -28.49 -10.79 24.84
N LEU A 245 -29.29 -11.79 25.22
CA LEU A 245 -28.98 -13.21 25.01
C LEU A 245 -30.19 -13.89 24.38
N TYR A 246 -30.24 -13.90 23.05
CA TYR A 246 -31.33 -14.43 22.26
C TYR A 246 -31.04 -15.87 21.85
N GLN A 247 -32.00 -16.77 22.11
CA GLN A 247 -31.85 -18.18 21.77
C GLN A 247 -31.86 -18.39 20.25
N GLY A 248 -31.05 -19.33 19.79
CA GLY A 248 -30.87 -19.70 18.39
C GLY A 248 -29.67 -19.01 17.73
N ALA A 249 -28.69 -19.81 17.31
CA ALA A 249 -27.50 -19.40 16.55
C ALA A 249 -26.82 -20.65 15.96
N VAL A 250 -25.97 -20.47 14.96
CA VAL A 250 -25.12 -21.52 14.37
C VAL A 250 -25.99 -22.73 13.93
N TYR A 251 -27.07 -22.43 13.22
CA TYR A 251 -28.09 -23.43 12.77
C TYR A 251 -28.78 -24.23 13.89
N CYS A 252 -28.61 -23.84 15.16
CA CYS A 252 -29.27 -24.46 16.30
C CYS A 252 -30.36 -23.57 16.86
N ASP A 253 -31.58 -24.08 16.95
CA ASP A 253 -32.73 -23.37 17.52
C ASP A 253 -32.66 -23.25 19.05
N ALA A 254 -31.90 -24.11 19.71
CA ALA A 254 -31.73 -24.13 21.15
C ALA A 254 -30.31 -24.46 21.59
N GLY A 255 -29.90 -23.99 22.78
CA GLY A 255 -28.62 -24.30 23.40
C GLY A 255 -27.48 -23.40 22.98
N LEU A 256 -27.64 -22.65 21.90
CA LEU A 256 -26.73 -21.59 21.47
C LEU A 256 -27.48 -20.25 21.37
N TYR A 257 -26.78 -19.17 21.61
CA TYR A 257 -27.36 -17.85 21.73
C TYR A 257 -26.58 -16.83 20.88
N ARG A 258 -27.32 -15.80 20.44
CA ARG A 258 -26.81 -14.65 19.66
C ARG A 258 -27.04 -13.34 20.41
N PRO A 259 -26.37 -12.25 20.02
CA PRO A 259 -26.36 -10.99 20.79
C PRO A 259 -27.59 -10.11 20.60
N THR A 260 -28.26 -10.18 19.44
CA THR A 260 -29.44 -9.38 19.13
C THR A 260 -30.55 -10.26 18.54
N PHE A 261 -31.79 -9.79 18.56
CA PHE A 261 -32.87 -10.55 17.95
C PHE A 261 -32.67 -10.70 16.45
N GLY A 262 -32.31 -9.59 15.77
CA GLY A 262 -32.13 -9.57 14.32
C GLY A 262 -31.00 -8.67 13.90
N SER A 263 -29.94 -9.27 13.40
CA SER A 263 -28.80 -8.60 12.75
C SER A 263 -28.69 -9.07 11.29
N ARG A 264 -27.73 -8.48 10.53
CA ARG A 264 -27.38 -8.95 9.18
C ARG A 264 -26.96 -10.43 9.15
N MET A 265 -26.33 -10.92 10.20
CA MET A 265 -25.95 -12.34 10.31
C MET A 265 -27.14 -13.28 10.53
N ARG A 266 -28.36 -12.72 10.64
CA ARG A 266 -29.62 -13.48 10.73
C ARG A 266 -30.57 -13.18 9.59
N PHE A 267 -30.72 -11.91 9.23
CA PHE A 267 -31.67 -11.44 8.22
C PHE A 267 -30.97 -10.44 7.31
N LEU A 268 -30.98 -10.71 6.01
CA LEU A 268 -30.52 -9.75 5.01
C LEU A 268 -31.33 -8.45 5.11
N GLY A 269 -30.73 -7.31 4.78
CA GLY A 269 -31.34 -5.99 4.87
C GLY A 269 -31.34 -5.36 6.29
N ARG A 270 -30.85 -6.07 7.29
CA ARG A 270 -30.63 -5.53 8.65
C ARG A 270 -29.21 -4.95 8.79
N PRO A 271 -28.97 -4.03 9.74
CA PRO A 271 -27.62 -3.66 10.14
C PRO A 271 -26.88 -4.84 10.81
N TYR A 272 -25.56 -4.74 10.94
CA TYR A 272 -24.78 -5.73 11.69
C TYR A 272 -25.12 -5.75 13.20
N GLU A 273 -25.64 -4.64 13.71
CA GLU A 273 -25.84 -4.39 15.13
C GLU A 273 -24.52 -4.31 15.92
N GLN A 274 -24.59 -4.04 17.22
CA GLN A 274 -23.46 -3.56 18.01
C GLN A 274 -22.28 -4.54 18.06
N ILE A 275 -22.54 -5.80 18.36
CA ILE A 275 -21.50 -6.81 18.60
C ILE A 275 -20.79 -7.20 17.30
N ASN A 276 -21.55 -7.36 16.22
CA ASN A 276 -20.99 -7.66 14.91
C ASN A 276 -20.20 -6.47 14.38
N THR A 277 -20.67 -5.24 14.60
CA THR A 277 -19.97 -4.00 14.27
C THR A 277 -18.66 -3.88 15.05
N GLU A 278 -18.68 -4.08 16.37
CA GLU A 278 -17.47 -4.10 17.22
C GLU A 278 -16.44 -5.09 16.67
N GLN A 279 -16.88 -6.30 16.34
CA GLN A 279 -15.99 -7.33 15.79
C GLN A 279 -15.42 -6.93 14.43
N LEU A 280 -16.22 -6.37 13.52
CA LEU A 280 -15.75 -5.92 12.21
C LEU A 280 -14.72 -4.78 12.33
N ILE A 281 -14.95 -3.81 13.22
CA ILE A 281 -13.98 -2.73 13.48
C ILE A 281 -12.67 -3.32 14.02
N ARG A 282 -12.73 -4.23 14.98
CA ARG A 282 -11.54 -4.92 15.48
C ARG A 282 -10.81 -5.69 14.39
N ARG A 283 -11.54 -6.29 13.42
CA ARG A 283 -10.95 -6.97 12.27
C ARG A 283 -10.25 -6.00 11.32
N ILE A 284 -10.80 -4.79 11.12
CA ILE A 284 -10.11 -3.72 10.36
C ILE A 284 -8.76 -3.41 11.04
N TYR A 285 -8.75 -3.16 12.35
CA TYR A 285 -7.53 -2.85 13.10
C TYR A 285 -6.58 -4.04 13.30
N ASN A 286 -6.99 -5.26 13.02
CA ASN A 286 -6.05 -6.40 12.90
C ASN A 286 -5.18 -6.34 11.63
N VAL A 287 -5.62 -5.59 10.62
CA VAL A 287 -4.90 -5.41 9.35
C VAL A 287 -4.14 -4.10 9.34
N VAL A 288 -4.70 -3.04 9.91
CA VAL A 288 -4.16 -1.69 9.83
C VAL A 288 -3.72 -1.15 11.19
N SER A 289 -2.64 -0.36 11.20
CA SER A 289 -2.28 0.52 12.33
C SER A 289 -2.96 1.87 12.16
N PRO A 290 -3.43 2.51 13.24
CA PRO A 290 -3.92 3.88 13.15
C PRO A 290 -2.82 4.90 12.80
N ILE A 291 -1.54 4.54 12.88
CA ILE A 291 -0.40 5.37 12.45
C ILE A 291 -0.05 5.04 11.00
N ASP A 292 -0.22 6.00 10.11
CA ASP A 292 0.14 5.87 8.69
C ASP A 292 1.58 6.33 8.43
N ALA A 293 2.01 7.41 9.08
CA ALA A 293 3.38 7.90 9.00
C ALA A 293 3.75 8.73 10.24
N SER A 294 5.04 8.87 10.48
CA SER A 294 5.58 9.68 11.56
C SER A 294 6.83 10.44 11.15
N GLN A 295 6.99 11.67 11.62
CA GLN A 295 8.19 12.47 11.40
C GLN A 295 8.70 13.03 12.74
N PRO A 296 10.00 13.05 12.96
CA PRO A 296 11.07 12.46 12.14
C PRO A 296 10.96 10.92 12.01
N ALA A 297 11.45 10.37 10.90
CA ALA A 297 11.50 8.91 10.73
C ALA A 297 12.50 8.25 11.68
N ALA A 298 13.63 8.94 11.97
CA ALA A 298 14.60 8.52 12.98
C ALA A 298 14.01 8.56 14.39
N THR A 299 14.26 7.52 15.17
CA THR A 299 13.78 7.39 16.55
C THR A 299 14.73 7.99 17.59
N ASP A 300 16.02 8.05 17.26
CA ASP A 300 17.04 8.57 18.14
C ASP A 300 17.51 9.93 17.61
N ILE A 301 17.32 10.99 18.39
CA ILE A 301 17.52 12.38 17.97
C ILE A 301 18.43 13.06 18.97
N THR A 302 19.48 13.70 18.46
CA THR A 302 20.38 14.52 19.28
C THR A 302 20.06 16.00 19.09
N LEU A 303 19.84 16.71 20.16
CA LEU A 303 19.55 18.14 20.21
C LEU A 303 20.54 18.86 21.14
N THR A 304 20.55 20.17 21.07
CA THR A 304 21.09 21.02 22.13
C THR A 304 19.96 21.69 22.90
N THR A 305 20.24 22.22 24.12
CA THR A 305 19.25 22.90 24.95
C THR A 305 18.63 24.14 24.29
N ALA A 306 19.25 24.68 23.23
CA ALA A 306 18.74 25.83 22.48
C ALA A 306 17.91 25.43 21.25
N GLN A 307 17.87 24.14 20.89
CA GLN A 307 17.16 23.66 19.71
C GLN A 307 15.74 23.27 20.05
N SER A 308 14.86 23.46 19.06
CA SER A 308 13.51 22.91 19.04
C SER A 308 13.42 21.76 18.06
N GLN A 309 12.52 20.79 18.32
CA GLN A 309 12.24 19.69 17.42
C GLN A 309 10.74 19.51 17.28
N ALA A 310 10.27 19.54 16.05
CA ALA A 310 8.88 19.22 15.72
C ALA A 310 8.72 17.72 15.42
N PHE A 311 7.60 17.18 15.88
CA PHE A 311 7.14 15.82 15.63
C PHE A 311 5.77 15.87 14.98
N THR A 312 5.51 14.97 14.04
CA THR A 312 4.19 14.84 13.43
C THR A 312 3.80 13.38 13.27
N ILE A 313 2.51 13.13 13.42
CA ILE A 313 1.86 11.86 13.10
C ILE A 313 0.85 12.11 11.98
N THR A 314 0.94 11.32 10.93
CA THR A 314 -0.15 11.13 9.99
C THR A 314 -0.92 9.91 10.44
N SER A 315 -2.18 10.08 10.84
CA SER A 315 -3.05 8.99 11.28
C SER A 315 -4.13 8.69 10.24
N LEU A 316 -4.56 7.44 10.19
CA LEU A 316 -5.79 7.07 9.50
C LEU A 316 -6.97 7.77 10.18
N MET A 317 -7.85 8.38 9.40
CA MET A 317 -8.98 9.13 9.94
C MET A 317 -10.29 8.46 9.55
N THR A 318 -11.12 8.19 10.55
CA THR A 318 -12.52 7.83 10.37
C THR A 318 -13.33 9.05 9.90
N LEU A 319 -14.51 8.85 9.33
CA LEU A 319 -15.35 9.98 8.90
C LEU A 319 -15.77 10.87 10.06
N SER A 320 -16.06 10.30 11.22
CA SER A 320 -16.43 11.06 12.43
C SER A 320 -15.23 11.75 13.11
N GLY A 321 -14.00 11.41 12.71
CA GLY A 321 -12.78 11.90 13.35
C GLY A 321 -12.57 11.36 14.76
N SER A 322 -12.95 10.10 15.00
CA SER A 322 -12.77 9.43 16.30
C SER A 322 -11.32 9.07 16.62
N VAL A 323 -10.42 9.05 15.63
CA VAL A 323 -8.98 8.82 15.85
C VAL A 323 -8.33 10.06 16.43
N LYS A 324 -7.65 9.89 17.57
CA LYS A 324 -6.96 10.97 18.31
C LYS A 324 -5.48 10.64 18.44
N VAL A 325 -4.66 11.70 18.46
CA VAL A 325 -3.22 11.62 18.70
C VAL A 325 -2.90 12.39 19.97
N ASP A 326 -2.44 11.71 21.00
CA ASP A 326 -2.04 12.28 22.27
C ASP A 326 -0.51 12.25 22.40
N TRP A 327 0.08 13.40 22.78
CA TRP A 327 1.51 13.59 22.93
C TRP A 327 1.93 13.59 24.38
N PHE A 328 3.04 12.92 24.65
CA PHE A 328 3.66 12.84 25.97
C PHE A 328 5.14 13.20 25.86
N LEU A 329 5.62 13.93 26.87
CA LEU A 329 7.04 14.20 27.08
C LEU A 329 7.41 13.62 28.45
N ASP A 330 8.38 12.70 28.46
CA ASP A 330 8.83 11.99 29.66
C ASP A 330 7.66 11.34 30.45
N GLY A 331 6.70 10.79 29.71
CA GLY A 331 5.49 10.17 30.26
C GLY A 331 4.40 11.13 30.73
N VAL A 332 4.61 12.46 30.63
CA VAL A 332 3.62 13.47 31.00
C VAL A 332 2.86 13.94 29.76
N PHE A 333 1.52 13.88 29.81
CA PHE A 333 0.65 14.38 28.75
C PHE A 333 0.92 15.88 28.46
N GLN A 334 1.00 16.22 27.19
CA GLN A 334 1.26 17.57 26.70
C GLN A 334 0.09 18.16 25.92
N SER A 335 -0.36 17.46 24.90
CA SER A 335 -1.39 17.97 23.99
C SER A 335 -2.02 16.84 23.18
N THR A 336 -3.17 17.14 22.55
CA THR A 336 -3.80 16.32 21.52
C THR A 336 -3.71 17.04 20.17
N GLY A 337 -3.40 16.32 19.09
CA GLY A 337 -3.30 16.86 17.74
C GLY A 337 -2.23 16.15 16.91
N THR A 338 -2.19 16.40 15.60
CA THR A 338 -1.28 15.71 14.67
C THR A 338 0.17 16.13 14.76
N GLY A 339 0.49 17.20 15.51
CA GLY A 339 1.84 17.72 15.69
C GLY A 339 2.15 18.14 17.11
N PHE A 340 3.42 17.99 17.49
CA PHE A 340 3.97 18.41 18.78
C PHE A 340 5.37 18.96 18.59
N THR A 341 5.75 19.99 19.34
CA THR A 341 7.10 20.57 19.26
C THR A 341 7.68 20.69 20.67
N VAL A 342 8.86 20.14 20.86
CA VAL A 342 9.64 20.34 22.09
C VAL A 342 10.55 21.56 21.95
N ASN A 343 10.64 22.33 23.00
CA ASN A 343 11.50 23.53 23.09
C ASN A 343 12.15 23.59 24.48
N ASN A 344 13.33 24.17 24.57
CA ASN A 344 14.01 24.50 25.83
C ASN A 344 14.13 23.30 26.78
N LEU A 345 14.42 22.12 26.25
CA LEU A 345 14.65 20.93 27.06
C LEU A 345 15.92 21.07 27.89
N THR A 346 15.91 20.53 29.10
CA THR A 346 17.12 20.42 29.92
C THR A 346 18.12 19.46 29.25
N SER A 347 19.40 19.56 29.58
CA SER A 347 20.38 18.57 29.11
C SER A 347 20.11 17.22 29.77
N GLY A 348 20.19 16.14 29.00
CA GLY A 348 19.91 14.79 29.45
C GLY A 348 19.14 13.97 28.41
N ALA A 349 18.64 12.83 28.86
CA ALA A 349 17.78 11.98 28.05
C ALA A 349 16.32 12.38 28.28
N HIS A 350 15.56 12.49 27.17
CA HIS A 350 14.13 12.73 27.18
C HIS A 350 13.44 11.75 26.22
N VAL A 351 12.16 11.54 26.42
CA VAL A 351 11.33 10.68 25.57
C VAL A 351 10.09 11.44 25.11
N VAL A 352 9.85 11.43 23.81
CA VAL A 352 8.57 11.88 23.24
C VAL A 352 7.80 10.66 22.78
N ASP A 353 6.57 10.50 23.27
CA ASP A 353 5.63 9.47 22.81
C ASP A 353 4.43 10.15 22.15
N ALA A 354 4.03 9.62 20.99
CA ALA A 354 2.72 9.86 20.40
C ALA A 354 1.89 8.58 20.53
N VAL A 355 0.73 8.70 21.17
CA VAL A 355 -0.25 7.59 21.27
C VAL A 355 -1.41 7.94 20.37
N VAL A 356 -1.65 7.09 19.37
CA VAL A 356 -2.78 7.22 18.43
C VAL A 356 -3.84 6.21 18.82
N LYS A 357 -5.08 6.66 19.00
CA LYS A 357 -6.17 5.79 19.41
C LYS A 357 -7.47 6.18 18.74
N ASP A 358 -8.20 5.18 18.23
CA ASP A 358 -9.61 5.35 17.89
C ASP A 358 -10.46 5.22 19.13
N ILE A 359 -11.15 6.31 19.48
CA ILE A 359 -12.04 6.40 20.64
C ILE A 359 -13.52 6.17 20.28
N THR A 360 -13.77 5.45 19.20
CA THR A 360 -15.13 5.14 18.77
C THR A 360 -15.95 4.48 19.88
N ALA A 361 -17.19 4.90 20.03
CA ALA A 361 -18.13 4.26 20.97
C ALA A 361 -18.64 2.89 20.45
N GLN A 362 -18.32 2.53 19.22
CA GLN A 362 -18.72 1.25 18.60
C GLN A 362 -17.85 0.07 19.02
N VAL A 363 -16.74 0.32 19.72
CA VAL A 363 -15.90 -0.71 20.35
C VAL A 363 -15.82 -0.43 21.85
N ARG A 364 -16.42 -1.29 22.66
CA ARG A 364 -16.42 -1.16 24.12
C ARG A 364 -15.39 -2.05 24.80
N LYS A 365 -14.88 -3.06 24.08
CA LYS A 365 -13.92 -4.00 24.62
C LYS A 365 -12.79 -4.26 23.61
N ASP A 366 -11.64 -3.69 23.90
CA ASP A 366 -10.41 -3.84 23.12
C ASP A 366 -9.28 -4.36 24.02
N THR A 367 -9.34 -5.66 24.36
CA THR A 367 -8.37 -6.31 25.27
C THR A 367 -7.01 -6.49 24.63
N GLU A 368 -6.95 -6.58 23.32
CA GLU A 368 -5.72 -6.70 22.52
C GLU A 368 -5.10 -5.35 22.19
N ASN A 369 -5.77 -4.25 22.56
CA ASN A 369 -5.36 -2.87 22.25
C ASN A 369 -5.17 -2.60 20.75
N LEU A 370 -6.03 -3.20 19.91
CA LEU A 370 -5.97 -3.12 18.45
C LEU A 370 -6.20 -1.70 17.92
N LEU A 371 -7.10 -0.95 18.59
CA LEU A 371 -7.49 0.39 18.18
C LEU A 371 -6.44 1.46 18.54
N SER A 372 -5.29 1.07 19.06
CA SER A 372 -4.25 1.98 19.51
C SER A 372 -2.89 1.55 19.01
N ASP A 373 -2.07 2.53 18.64
CA ASP A 373 -0.66 2.35 18.33
C ASP A 373 0.14 3.53 18.89
N SER A 374 1.45 3.38 19.01
CA SER A 374 2.30 4.42 19.54
C SER A 374 3.62 4.55 18.79
N ARG A 375 4.11 5.78 18.74
CA ARG A 375 5.43 6.10 18.20
C ARG A 375 6.27 6.76 19.28
N ARG A 376 7.49 6.24 19.50
CA ARG A 376 8.44 6.76 20.47
C ARG A 376 9.67 7.35 19.78
N TRP A 377 10.13 8.49 20.30
CA TRP A 377 11.42 9.10 19.98
C TRP A 377 12.23 9.29 21.25
N ASN A 378 13.49 8.87 21.21
CA ASN A 378 14.48 9.08 22.27
C ASN A 378 15.29 10.32 21.94
N LEU A 379 15.31 11.29 22.83
CA LEU A 379 16.06 12.53 22.64
C LEU A 379 17.28 12.54 23.55
N THR A 380 18.44 12.83 22.99
CA THR A 380 19.65 13.16 23.75
C THR A 380 19.90 14.65 23.64
N VAL A 381 19.71 15.38 24.72
CA VAL A 381 19.87 16.83 24.74
C VAL A 381 21.22 17.19 25.37
N ASN A 382 22.09 17.77 24.57
CA ASN A 382 23.40 18.25 25.03
C ASN A 382 23.31 19.70 25.53
N SER A 383 24.01 20.02 26.59
CA SER A 383 24.16 21.43 27.02
C SER A 383 24.89 22.20 25.90
N VAL A 384 24.40 23.40 25.61
CA VAL A 384 25.24 24.34 24.83
C VAL A 384 26.42 24.70 25.74
N ALA A 385 27.61 24.24 25.32
CA ALA A 385 28.81 24.64 26.03
C ALA A 385 28.89 26.20 26.00
N THR A 386 28.90 26.83 27.15
CA THR A 386 29.25 28.25 27.24
C THR A 386 30.64 28.39 26.62
N PRO A 387 30.84 29.20 25.60
CA PRO A 387 32.15 29.32 25.00
C PRO A 387 33.12 29.82 26.05
N THR A 388 33.99 28.95 26.56
CA THR A 388 35.21 29.41 27.21
C THR A 388 35.93 30.23 26.14
N PRO A 389 36.45 31.46 26.44
CA PRO A 389 37.18 32.20 25.43
C PRO A 389 38.40 31.37 25.00
N THR A 390 38.25 30.69 23.87
CA THR A 390 39.28 29.91 23.24
C THR A 390 40.28 30.89 22.62
N PRO A 391 41.58 30.70 22.84
CA PRO A 391 42.58 31.43 22.06
C PRO A 391 42.28 31.21 20.58
N THR A 392 42.24 32.27 19.79
CA THR A 392 41.96 32.31 18.36
C THR A 392 42.65 31.14 17.65
N PRO A 393 41.94 30.17 17.08
CA PRO A 393 42.57 29.09 16.37
C PRO A 393 43.22 29.65 15.08
N ILE A 394 44.46 29.32 14.88
CA ILE A 394 45.12 29.46 13.57
C ILE A 394 44.21 28.71 12.56
N PRO A 395 43.76 29.35 11.46
CA PRO A 395 42.88 28.71 10.51
C PRO A 395 43.54 27.48 9.93
N THR A 396 43.02 26.29 10.27
CA THR A 396 43.39 25.06 9.58
C THR A 396 42.98 25.22 8.12
N PRO A 397 43.88 25.03 7.14
CA PRO A 397 43.53 25.21 5.75
C PRO A 397 42.39 24.25 5.39
N THR A 398 41.28 24.81 4.94
CA THR A 398 40.17 24.03 4.39
C THR A 398 40.67 23.19 3.22
N PRO A 399 40.52 21.87 3.21
CA PRO A 399 41.02 21.09 2.07
C PRO A 399 40.32 21.53 0.78
N ALA A 400 41.12 21.71 -0.29
CA ALA A 400 40.61 22.13 -1.58
C ALA A 400 39.59 21.11 -2.13
N PRO A 401 38.50 21.55 -2.77
CA PRO A 401 37.61 20.66 -3.47
C PRO A 401 38.33 19.90 -4.58
N ILE A 402 37.97 18.62 -4.81
CA ILE A 402 38.60 17.77 -5.81
C ILE A 402 37.50 17.17 -6.68
N LEU A 403 37.45 17.60 -7.95
CA LEU A 403 36.58 16.94 -8.95
C LEU A 403 37.14 15.57 -9.30
N LEU A 404 36.26 14.57 -9.36
CA LEU A 404 36.64 13.22 -9.72
C LEU A 404 36.99 13.12 -11.20
N VAL A 405 38.04 12.35 -11.49
CA VAL A 405 38.49 12.03 -12.85
C VAL A 405 38.38 10.53 -13.10
N GLU A 406 38.31 10.16 -14.38
CA GLU A 406 38.40 8.77 -14.80
C GLU A 406 39.80 8.22 -14.54
N GLU A 407 39.91 6.94 -14.33
CA GLU A 407 41.17 6.28 -14.02
C GLU A 407 42.23 6.54 -15.12
N ASN A 408 43.41 6.97 -14.70
CA ASN A 408 44.55 7.32 -15.58
C ASN A 408 44.24 8.40 -16.64
N SER A 409 43.34 9.34 -16.33
CA SER A 409 42.85 10.39 -17.21
C SER A 409 42.70 11.71 -16.46
N ASN A 410 42.66 12.84 -17.20
CA ASN A 410 42.19 14.12 -16.69
C ASN A 410 40.72 14.40 -17.05
N ARG A 411 40.01 13.41 -17.64
CA ARG A 411 38.60 13.50 -17.99
C ARG A 411 37.73 13.42 -16.73
N GLY A 412 36.81 14.34 -16.63
CA GLY A 412 35.90 14.37 -15.47
C GLY A 412 34.93 13.17 -15.44
N VAL A 413 34.67 12.66 -14.25
CA VAL A 413 33.52 11.77 -14.04
C VAL A 413 32.26 12.65 -14.01
N VAL A 414 31.63 12.80 -15.18
CA VAL A 414 30.47 13.68 -15.39
C VAL A 414 29.38 12.93 -16.12
N LEU A 415 28.14 13.13 -15.68
CA LEU A 415 26.97 12.51 -16.28
C LEU A 415 25.87 13.54 -16.60
N ASP A 416 25.12 13.33 -17.66
CA ASP A 416 23.88 14.08 -17.88
C ASP A 416 22.89 13.76 -16.75
N SER A 417 22.25 14.77 -16.19
CA SER A 417 21.41 14.63 -15.00
C SER A 417 20.06 13.95 -15.26
N VAL A 418 19.69 13.74 -16.53
CA VAL A 418 18.42 13.14 -16.93
C VAL A 418 18.62 11.71 -17.43
N ASN A 419 19.51 11.51 -18.41
CA ASN A 419 19.68 10.24 -19.09
C ASN A 419 20.90 9.44 -18.62
N TRP A 420 21.73 10.00 -17.73
CA TRP A 420 22.93 9.40 -17.10
C TRP A 420 24.05 9.06 -18.12
N LEU A 421 23.94 9.58 -19.32
CA LEU A 421 24.97 9.39 -20.32
C LEU A 421 26.20 10.25 -19.99
N ARG A 422 27.37 9.81 -20.48
CA ARG A 422 28.64 10.52 -20.41
C ARG A 422 28.76 11.52 -21.54
N ASP A 423 29.76 12.39 -21.45
CA ASP A 423 30.13 13.29 -22.52
C ASP A 423 30.45 12.56 -23.85
N PRO A 424 30.29 13.20 -25.02
CA PRO A 424 30.07 14.63 -25.22
C PRO A 424 28.62 15.09 -25.02
N PHE A 425 28.45 16.18 -24.28
CA PHE A 425 27.14 16.73 -23.95
C PHE A 425 26.64 17.73 -25.00
N PRO A 426 25.41 17.64 -25.49
CA PRO A 426 24.79 18.74 -26.23
C PRO A 426 24.38 19.84 -25.23
N ILE A 427 24.35 21.08 -25.68
CA ILE A 427 23.88 22.20 -24.83
C ILE A 427 22.39 22.11 -24.57
N SER A 428 21.62 21.66 -25.57
CA SER A 428 20.17 21.40 -25.44
C SER A 428 19.81 20.07 -26.08
N SER A 429 18.75 19.45 -25.61
CA SER A 429 18.26 18.18 -26.12
C SER A 429 16.73 18.14 -26.04
N ILE A 430 16.11 17.60 -27.06
CA ILE A 430 14.64 17.33 -27.08
C ILE A 430 14.22 16.31 -26.02
N PHE A 431 15.16 15.53 -25.48
CA PHE A 431 14.95 14.59 -24.39
C PHE A 431 15.20 15.21 -23.01
N ASN A 432 15.53 16.50 -22.95
CA ASN A 432 15.68 17.21 -21.69
C ASN A 432 14.34 17.79 -21.26
N PHE A 433 13.81 17.28 -20.11
CA PHE A 433 12.49 17.67 -19.59
C PHE A 433 12.52 18.96 -18.77
N SER A 434 13.64 19.70 -18.75
CA SER A 434 13.69 21.01 -18.10
C SER A 434 12.90 22.06 -18.90
N PRO A 435 12.28 23.05 -18.24
CA PRO A 435 11.46 24.06 -18.93
C PRO A 435 12.22 24.88 -20.00
N ASP A 436 13.56 25.00 -19.87
CA ASP A 436 14.43 25.74 -20.80
C ASP A 436 15.15 24.83 -21.80
N GLY A 437 14.93 23.51 -21.76
CA GLY A 437 15.55 22.54 -22.68
C GLY A 437 17.05 22.39 -22.56
N HIS A 438 17.74 23.09 -21.63
CA HIS A 438 19.18 23.04 -21.48
C HIS A 438 19.67 21.79 -20.75
N THR A 439 20.83 21.31 -21.15
CA THR A 439 21.47 20.17 -20.49
C THR A 439 22.04 20.58 -19.12
N ARG A 440 21.75 19.76 -18.12
CA ARG A 440 22.34 19.79 -16.80
C ARG A 440 23.26 18.61 -16.65
N VAL A 441 24.47 18.87 -16.20
CA VAL A 441 25.45 17.83 -15.95
C VAL A 441 25.74 17.71 -14.46
N MET A 442 25.92 16.48 -14.00
CA MET A 442 26.32 16.15 -12.64
C MET A 442 27.84 16.02 -12.57
N LEU A 443 28.48 16.89 -11.84
CA LEU A 443 29.88 16.79 -11.44
C LEU A 443 29.96 16.08 -10.10
N PHE A 444 30.97 15.24 -9.91
CA PHE A 444 31.22 14.57 -8.63
C PHE A 444 32.51 15.07 -8.01
N ALA A 445 32.46 15.45 -6.73
CA ALA A 445 33.61 16.06 -6.06
C ALA A 445 33.76 15.57 -4.60
N MET A 446 35.01 15.52 -4.13
CA MET A 446 35.36 15.37 -2.72
C MET A 446 35.59 16.73 -2.06
N ASN A 447 35.53 16.79 -0.74
CA ASN A 447 35.75 17.99 0.08
C ASN A 447 34.76 19.13 -0.24
N VAL A 448 33.54 18.78 -0.65
CA VAL A 448 32.45 19.72 -0.91
C VAL A 448 31.25 19.35 0.00
N GLU A 449 30.99 20.20 0.97
CA GLU A 449 29.89 20.07 1.89
C GLU A 449 29.35 21.46 2.22
N LEU A 450 28.02 21.63 2.15
CA LEU A 450 27.36 22.85 2.62
C LEU A 450 27.24 22.78 4.14
N GLN A 451 27.77 23.79 4.81
CA GLN A 451 27.64 23.90 6.26
C GLN A 451 26.26 24.44 6.65
N ALA A 452 25.87 24.23 7.88
CA ALA A 452 24.59 24.73 8.38
C ALA A 452 24.48 26.25 8.21
N GLY A 453 23.44 26.69 7.47
CA GLY A 453 23.20 28.09 7.14
C GLY A 453 23.82 28.57 5.81
N GLU A 454 24.61 27.75 5.13
CA GLU A 454 25.12 28.06 3.80
C GLU A 454 24.10 27.67 2.72
N ASN A 455 24.17 28.34 1.58
CA ASN A 455 23.37 28.06 0.40
C ASN A 455 24.27 27.85 -0.83
N LEU A 456 23.69 27.60 -1.98
CA LEU A 456 24.41 27.28 -3.21
C LEU A 456 25.40 28.37 -3.66
N SER A 457 25.28 29.62 -3.21
CA SER A 457 26.10 30.74 -3.64
C SER A 457 27.58 30.64 -3.24
N ILE A 458 27.90 29.76 -2.26
CA ILE A 458 29.27 29.48 -1.87
C ILE A 458 30.01 28.58 -2.86
N VAL A 459 29.28 27.92 -3.77
CA VAL A 459 29.82 27.06 -4.81
C VAL A 459 29.64 27.74 -6.16
N THR A 460 30.72 28.03 -6.84
CA THR A 460 30.69 28.52 -8.22
C THR A 460 31.37 27.52 -9.14
N ALA A 461 30.93 27.44 -10.40
CA ALA A 461 31.47 26.55 -11.40
C ALA A 461 31.77 27.33 -12.69
N GLN A 462 32.80 26.91 -13.41
CA GLN A 462 33.17 27.50 -14.69
C GLN A 462 33.75 26.44 -15.63
N ALA A 463 33.57 26.66 -16.91
CA ALA A 463 34.28 25.97 -17.98
C ALA A 463 35.26 26.93 -18.65
N GLU A 464 36.38 26.43 -19.16
CA GLU A 464 37.39 27.18 -19.86
C GLU A 464 37.77 26.43 -21.14
N ASP A 465 37.69 27.08 -22.29
CA ASP A 465 38.05 26.48 -23.58
C ASP A 465 39.58 26.50 -23.83
N LEU A 466 39.99 25.94 -24.96
CA LEU A 466 41.40 25.91 -25.36
C LEU A 466 41.98 27.29 -25.62
N GLN A 467 41.14 28.31 -25.86
CA GLN A 467 41.52 29.72 -26.05
C GLN A 467 41.53 30.48 -24.70
N GLN A 468 41.37 29.80 -23.59
CA GLN A 468 41.28 30.35 -22.22
C GLN A 468 40.06 31.27 -21.99
N THR A 469 39.02 31.13 -22.82
CA THR A 469 37.77 31.83 -22.60
C THR A 469 36.99 31.12 -21.46
N VAL A 470 36.59 31.91 -20.47
CA VAL A 470 35.89 31.37 -19.30
C VAL A 470 34.36 31.53 -19.45
N TYR A 471 33.66 30.46 -19.26
CA TYR A 471 32.19 30.37 -19.31
C TYR A 471 31.66 30.05 -17.91
N PRO A 472 30.96 30.97 -17.25
CA PRO A 472 30.32 30.69 -15.98
C PRO A 472 29.23 29.61 -16.13
N LEU A 473 29.25 28.61 -15.26
CA LEU A 473 28.21 27.57 -15.19
C LEU A 473 27.28 27.88 -14.03
N THR A 474 25.98 27.81 -14.26
CA THR A 474 24.99 28.00 -13.17
C THR A 474 24.93 26.75 -12.33
N VAL A 475 25.26 26.86 -11.04
CA VAL A 475 25.10 25.77 -10.07
C VAL A 475 23.64 25.75 -9.60
N GLU A 476 22.96 24.65 -9.83
CA GLU A 476 21.55 24.48 -9.47
C GLU A 476 21.33 23.51 -8.30
N TYR A 477 22.30 22.64 -8.00
CA TYR A 477 22.24 21.69 -6.90
C TYR A 477 23.63 21.39 -6.35
N VAL A 478 23.73 21.24 -5.03
CA VAL A 478 24.89 20.68 -4.32
C VAL A 478 24.37 19.80 -3.18
N GLY A 479 24.79 18.56 -3.13
CA GLY A 479 24.41 17.63 -2.06
C GLY A 479 25.23 16.35 -2.10
N ASN A 480 25.21 15.59 -1.01
CA ASN A 480 25.94 14.31 -0.95
C ASN A 480 25.24 13.24 -1.79
N VAL A 481 26.05 12.40 -2.43
CA VAL A 481 25.54 11.19 -3.11
C VAL A 481 25.00 10.22 -2.04
N SER A 482 23.81 9.66 -2.29
CA SER A 482 23.18 8.72 -1.36
C SER A 482 24.15 7.59 -0.98
N ASN A 483 24.29 7.33 0.32
CA ASN A 483 25.19 6.35 0.92
C ASN A 483 26.71 6.62 0.76
N LEU A 484 27.13 7.74 0.16
CA LEU A 484 28.52 8.13 -0.03
C LEU A 484 28.78 9.54 0.53
N LYS A 485 28.78 9.69 1.86
CA LYS A 485 28.94 11.00 2.52
C LYS A 485 30.22 11.78 2.18
N TRP A 486 31.25 11.10 1.67
CA TRP A 486 32.50 11.71 1.24
C TRP A 486 32.45 12.28 -0.17
N LEU A 487 31.39 12.00 -0.92
CA LEU A 487 31.20 12.36 -2.32
C LEU A 487 30.03 13.30 -2.49
N ALA A 488 30.26 14.48 -3.01
CA ALA A 488 29.22 15.44 -3.36
C ALA A 488 28.88 15.36 -4.85
N GLN A 489 27.61 15.53 -5.16
CA GLN A 489 27.07 15.78 -6.50
C GLN A 489 26.78 17.26 -6.64
N ILE A 490 27.20 17.84 -7.75
CA ILE A 490 26.99 19.25 -8.10
C ILE A 490 26.37 19.29 -9.49
N ASN A 491 25.11 19.76 -9.57
CA ASN A 491 24.45 19.89 -10.87
C ASN A 491 24.68 21.31 -11.40
N VAL A 492 25.19 21.38 -12.62
CA VAL A 492 25.42 22.64 -13.31
C VAL A 492 24.68 22.65 -14.65
N ARG A 493 24.11 23.80 -14.98
CA ARG A 493 23.47 24.05 -16.27
C ARG A 493 24.51 24.53 -17.28
N LEU A 494 24.52 23.94 -18.47
CA LEU A 494 25.39 24.36 -19.57
C LEU A 494 24.80 25.58 -20.29
N PRO A 495 25.55 26.68 -20.46
CA PRO A 495 25.06 27.88 -21.13
C PRO A 495 25.22 27.78 -22.66
N ASP A 496 24.39 28.52 -23.42
CA ASP A 496 24.35 28.48 -24.88
C ASP A 496 25.71 28.77 -25.56
N ASN A 497 26.50 29.67 -24.99
CA ASN A 497 27.79 30.07 -25.54
C ASN A 497 28.87 28.98 -25.46
N LEU A 498 28.60 27.82 -24.83
CA LEU A 498 29.46 26.63 -24.87
C LEU A 498 29.21 25.75 -26.10
N ALA A 499 28.22 26.02 -26.94
CA ALA A 499 27.74 25.10 -27.99
C ALA A 499 28.84 24.60 -28.96
N ASN A 500 29.88 25.36 -29.17
CA ASN A 500 30.97 25.01 -30.10
C ASN A 500 32.35 24.96 -29.41
N ALA A 501 32.40 24.88 -28.10
CA ALA A 501 33.67 24.95 -27.35
C ALA A 501 34.49 23.64 -27.43
N GLY A 502 33.91 22.51 -27.84
CA GLY A 502 34.59 21.22 -27.88
C GLY A 502 34.98 20.72 -26.50
N ASP A 503 36.23 20.33 -26.31
CA ASP A 503 36.74 19.96 -24.98
C ASP A 503 37.01 21.23 -24.16
N VAL A 504 36.43 21.27 -22.96
CA VAL A 504 36.58 22.36 -21.99
C VAL A 504 37.13 21.86 -20.66
N LEU A 505 37.85 22.74 -19.96
CA LEU A 505 38.33 22.46 -18.60
C LEU A 505 37.32 23.00 -17.58
N VAL A 506 36.59 22.09 -16.91
CA VAL A 506 35.65 22.44 -15.87
C VAL A 506 36.33 22.49 -14.50
N SER A 507 36.03 23.51 -13.72
CA SER A 507 36.45 23.64 -12.31
C SER A 507 35.35 24.25 -11.46
N ILE A 508 35.44 24.01 -10.16
CA ILE A 508 34.55 24.60 -9.14
C ILE A 508 35.36 25.39 -8.13
N LYS A 509 34.74 26.37 -7.49
CA LYS A 509 35.27 27.01 -6.27
C LYS A 509 34.26 26.82 -5.14
N VAL A 510 34.76 26.47 -3.97
CA VAL A 510 33.95 26.37 -2.75
C VAL A 510 34.54 27.31 -1.71
N ARG A 511 33.77 28.25 -1.22
CA ARG A 511 34.27 29.31 -0.31
C ARG A 511 35.53 30.03 -0.83
N GLY A 512 35.61 30.21 -2.15
CA GLY A 512 36.77 30.84 -2.81
C GLY A 512 37.94 29.90 -3.10
N VAL A 513 37.98 28.68 -2.56
CA VAL A 513 39.04 27.69 -2.83
C VAL A 513 38.71 26.92 -4.11
N GLN A 514 39.64 26.91 -5.06
CA GLN A 514 39.47 26.30 -6.38
C GLN A 514 39.85 24.81 -6.39
N SER A 515 39.07 24.00 -7.15
CA SER A 515 39.37 22.60 -7.42
C SER A 515 40.46 22.41 -8.49
N ASN A 516 40.84 21.14 -8.70
CA ASN A 516 41.46 20.72 -9.95
C ASN A 516 40.55 21.03 -11.14
N LYS A 517 41.13 21.10 -12.36
CA LYS A 517 40.40 21.21 -13.62
C LYS A 517 40.23 19.81 -14.23
N VAL A 518 39.05 19.52 -14.77
CA VAL A 518 38.75 18.24 -15.44
C VAL A 518 38.24 18.50 -16.85
N VAL A 519 38.60 17.64 -17.80
CA VAL A 519 38.15 17.74 -19.18
C VAL A 519 36.71 17.23 -19.30
N VAL A 520 35.87 18.00 -19.98
CA VAL A 520 34.50 17.66 -20.36
C VAL A 520 34.28 18.02 -21.81
N SER A 521 33.73 17.11 -22.60
CA SER A 521 33.47 17.35 -24.02
C SER A 521 32.08 17.90 -24.25
N ILE A 522 31.97 18.96 -25.01
CA ILE A 522 30.74 19.58 -25.48
C ILE A 522 30.61 19.31 -26.98
N ARG A 523 29.45 18.84 -27.40
CA ARG A 523 29.16 18.65 -28.83
C ARG A 523 28.28 19.77 -29.37
N PRO A 524 28.46 20.14 -30.66
CA PRO A 524 27.57 21.09 -31.33
C PRO A 524 26.09 20.60 -31.21
N PRO A 525 25.10 21.48 -31.25
CA PRO A 525 23.71 21.09 -31.39
C PRO A 525 23.53 20.29 -32.69
N PRO A 526 22.60 19.28 -32.70
CA PRO A 526 22.35 18.45 -33.87
C PRO A 526 21.85 19.24 -35.06
#